data_54e15f202380218f2866977e7263a608
#
_entry.id   54e15f202380218f2866977e7263a608
#
_cell.length_a   1.000
_cell.length_b   1.000
_cell.length_c   1.000
_cell.angle_alpha   90.00
_cell.angle_beta   90.00
_cell.angle_gamma   90.00
#
_symmetry.space_group_name_H-M   'P 1'
#
loop_
_entity.id
_entity.type
_entity.pdbx_description
1 polymer ?
#
loop_
_entity_poly.entity_id
_entity_poly.type
_entity_poly.pdbx_seq_one_letter_code
_entity_poly.pdbx_strand_id
1 'polypeptide(L)'
;MLNKEVNSRVFDILVVTTKWIKREDLFNAISLSNHSDNRKKYLDPLIDLGWISMEYPERRTHPNQKYKITEPGINLLKLISKP
;
A
#
# COMPACT_ATOMS: atom_id res chain seq x y z
N MET A 1 -17.42 -1.60 4.63
CA MET A 1 -17.06 -1.86 3.23
C MET A 1 -16.39 -0.63 2.63
N LEU A 2 -15.33 -0.83 1.89
CA LEU A 2 -14.63 0.27 1.25
C LEU A 2 -15.44 0.81 0.07
N ASN A 3 -15.38 2.12 -0.18
CA ASN A 3 -16.04 2.67 -1.36
C ASN A 3 -15.24 2.32 -2.62
N LYS A 4 -15.82 2.59 -3.79
CA LYS A 4 -15.24 2.20 -5.08
C LYS A 4 -13.85 2.79 -5.29
N GLU A 5 -13.65 4.06 -4.93
CA GLU A 5 -12.38 4.73 -5.08
C GLU A 5 -11.30 4.07 -4.23
N VAL A 6 -11.62 3.78 -2.95
CA VAL A 6 -10.67 3.15 -2.04
C VAL A 6 -10.32 1.73 -2.51
N ASN A 7 -11.32 0.97 -2.99
CA ASN A 7 -11.07 -0.38 -3.53
C ASN A 7 -10.11 -0.34 -4.71
N SER A 8 -10.27 0.63 -5.61
CA SER A 8 -9.39 0.80 -6.76
C SER A 8 -7.96 1.11 -6.31
N ARG A 9 -7.79 1.99 -5.32
CA ARG A 9 -6.48 2.35 -4.80
C ARG A 9 -5.82 1.18 -4.05
N VAL A 10 -6.61 0.36 -3.35
CA VAL A 10 -6.09 -0.85 -2.69
C VAL A 10 -5.45 -1.77 -3.73
N PHE A 11 -6.16 -2.04 -4.82
CA PHE A 11 -5.62 -2.86 -5.90
C PHE A 11 -4.30 -2.30 -6.42
N ASP A 12 -4.29 -1.01 -6.76
CA ASP A 12 -3.11 -0.34 -7.31
C ASP A 12 -1.92 -0.43 -6.34
N ILE A 13 -2.15 -0.19 -5.06
CA ILE A 13 -1.08 -0.23 -4.05
C ILE A 13 -0.53 -1.64 -3.90
N LEU A 14 -1.38 -2.66 -3.88
CA LEU A 14 -0.93 -4.04 -3.79
C LEU A 14 -0.06 -4.42 -4.98
N VAL A 15 -0.45 -3.99 -6.19
CA VAL A 15 0.31 -4.28 -7.41
C VAL A 15 1.71 -3.64 -7.38
N VAL A 16 1.81 -2.37 -6.96
CA VAL A 16 3.11 -1.67 -7.00
C VAL A 16 4.02 -2.06 -5.83
N THR A 17 3.53 -2.77 -4.83
CA THR A 17 4.33 -3.19 -3.68
C THR A 17 4.82 -4.63 -3.77
N THR A 18 4.79 -5.26 -4.94
CA THR A 18 5.31 -6.62 -5.13
C THR A 18 6.81 -6.69 -4.85
N LYS A 19 7.52 -5.57 -4.95
CA LYS A 19 8.90 -5.41 -4.51
C LYS A 19 8.98 -4.24 -3.53
N TRP A 20 10.03 -4.20 -2.72
CA TRP A 20 10.24 -3.06 -1.81
C TRP A 20 10.23 -1.76 -2.60
N ILE A 21 9.41 -0.81 -2.18
CA ILE A 21 9.24 0.48 -2.86
C ILE A 21 9.14 1.60 -1.83
N LYS A 22 9.79 2.74 -2.13
CA LYS A 22 9.70 3.95 -1.30
C LYS A 22 8.31 4.58 -1.44
N ARG A 23 7.87 5.29 -0.38
CA ARG A 23 6.55 5.93 -0.38
C ARG A 23 6.37 6.89 -1.55
N GLU A 24 7.38 7.71 -1.83
CA GLU A 24 7.31 8.66 -2.94
C GLU A 24 7.06 7.95 -4.28
N ASP A 25 7.84 6.90 -4.53
CA ASP A 25 7.71 6.14 -5.77
C ASP A 25 6.36 5.41 -5.84
N LEU A 26 5.89 4.90 -4.71
CA LEU A 26 4.62 4.21 -4.61
C LEU A 26 3.46 5.14 -5.00
N PHE A 27 3.39 6.32 -4.37
CA PHE A 27 2.31 7.27 -4.67
C PHE A 27 2.44 7.83 -6.08
N ASN A 28 3.66 8.06 -6.55
CA ASN A 28 3.89 8.51 -7.92
C ASN A 28 3.35 7.50 -8.93
N ALA A 29 3.57 6.21 -8.67
CA ALA A 29 3.11 5.13 -9.56
C ALA A 29 1.59 5.04 -9.66
N ILE A 30 0.87 5.48 -8.65
CA ILE A 30 -0.60 5.44 -8.65
C ILE A 30 -1.23 6.83 -8.83
N SER A 31 -0.42 7.80 -9.25
CA SER A 31 -0.85 9.18 -9.57
C SER A 31 -1.47 9.92 -8.38
N LEU A 32 -0.93 9.69 -7.19
CA LEU A 32 -1.28 10.43 -5.98
C LEU A 32 -0.07 11.18 -5.46
N SER A 33 -0.29 12.31 -4.81
CA SER A 33 0.78 13.07 -4.18
C SER A 33 1.30 12.34 -2.95
N ASN A 34 2.61 12.49 -2.67
CA ASN A 34 3.24 11.90 -1.48
C ASN A 34 2.95 12.81 -0.27
N HIS A 35 1.69 12.87 0.12
CA HIS A 35 1.21 13.69 1.25
C HIS A 35 0.78 12.80 2.40
N SER A 36 0.96 13.28 3.64
CA SER A 36 0.62 12.52 4.82
C SER A 36 -0.88 12.12 4.87
N ASP A 37 -1.76 12.94 4.30
CA ASP A 37 -3.18 12.61 4.25
C ASP A 37 -3.44 11.39 3.37
N ASN A 38 -2.75 11.29 2.23
CA ASN A 38 -2.85 10.12 1.36
C ASN A 38 -2.26 8.87 2.02
N ARG A 39 -1.16 9.02 2.76
CA ARG A 39 -0.59 7.90 3.51
C ARG A 39 -1.60 7.37 4.53
N LYS A 40 -2.21 8.26 5.29
CA LYS A 40 -3.18 7.89 6.34
C LYS A 40 -4.44 7.29 5.76
N LYS A 41 -4.89 7.79 4.61
CA LYS A 41 -6.14 7.34 3.98
C LYS A 41 -5.99 6.01 3.24
N TYR A 42 -4.90 5.82 2.51
CA TYR A 42 -4.75 4.70 1.59
C TYR A 42 -3.73 3.65 2.02
N LEU A 43 -2.63 4.06 2.65
CA LEU A 43 -1.51 3.16 2.94
C LEU A 43 -1.56 2.59 4.35
N ASP A 44 -1.71 3.45 5.37
CA ASP A 44 -1.69 3.00 6.76
C ASP A 44 -2.74 1.93 7.06
N PRO A 45 -4.00 2.01 6.54
CA PRO A 45 -4.96 0.95 6.77
C PRO A 45 -4.51 -0.41 6.25
N LEU A 46 -3.79 -0.46 5.13
CA LEU A 46 -3.30 -1.72 4.56
C LEU A 46 -2.20 -2.32 5.42
N ILE A 47 -1.37 -1.47 6.04
CA ILE A 47 -0.35 -1.91 6.97
C ILE A 47 -1.01 -2.49 8.22
N ASP A 48 -2.01 -1.78 8.75
CA ASP A 48 -2.72 -2.20 9.96
C ASP A 48 -3.47 -3.51 9.75
N LEU A 49 -3.98 -3.75 8.54
CA LEU A 49 -4.66 -5.00 8.18
C LEU A 49 -3.69 -6.14 7.86
N GLY A 50 -2.39 -5.87 7.82
CA GLY A 50 -1.39 -6.90 7.56
C GLY A 50 -1.18 -7.24 6.10
N TRP A 51 -1.69 -6.41 5.17
CA TRP A 51 -1.53 -6.65 3.72
C TRP A 51 -0.25 -6.06 3.15
N ILE A 52 0.32 -5.06 3.82
CA ILE A 52 1.57 -4.40 3.45
C ILE A 52 2.50 -4.42 4.67
N SER A 53 3.78 -4.74 4.44
CA SER A 53 4.81 -4.68 5.47
C SER A 53 5.72 -3.47 5.25
N MET A 54 6.36 -3.05 6.33
CA MET A 54 7.34 -1.94 6.32
C MET A 54 8.74 -2.48 6.55
N GLU A 55 9.73 -1.91 5.87
CA GLU A 55 11.13 -2.27 6.10
C GLU A 55 11.59 -1.86 7.51
N TYR A 56 11.08 -0.72 8.00
CA TYR A 56 11.37 -0.21 9.34
C TYR A 56 10.07 -0.16 10.14
N PRO A 57 9.60 -1.30 10.67
CA PRO A 57 8.27 -1.37 11.31
C PRO A 57 8.18 -0.58 12.61
N GLU A 58 9.33 -0.32 13.28
CA GLU A 58 9.38 0.43 14.53
C GLU A 58 9.21 1.93 14.32
N ARG A 59 9.32 2.42 13.09
CA ARG A 59 9.20 3.85 12.81
C ARG A 59 8.50 4.07 11.47
N ARG A 60 7.19 4.26 11.52
CA ARG A 60 6.33 4.39 10.33
C ARG A 60 6.77 5.52 9.39
N THR A 61 7.26 6.63 9.96
CA THR A 61 7.70 7.80 9.20
C THR A 61 9.20 7.84 8.94
N HIS A 62 9.89 6.70 9.05
CA HIS A 62 11.32 6.62 8.77
C HIS A 62 11.62 7.21 7.38
N PRO A 63 12.65 8.08 7.25
CA PRO A 63 12.93 8.76 5.96
C PRO A 63 13.26 7.81 4.82
N ASN A 64 13.76 6.61 5.12
CA ASN A 64 14.08 5.60 4.10
C ASN A 64 13.08 4.45 4.10
N GLN A 65 11.87 4.67 4.64
CA GLN A 65 10.85 3.64 4.73
C GLN A 65 10.50 3.09 3.35
N LYS A 66 10.37 1.75 3.29
CA LYS A 66 9.91 1.05 2.10
C LYS A 66 8.78 0.11 2.47
N TYR A 67 8.00 -0.25 1.47
CA TYR A 67 6.80 -1.05 1.64
C TYR A 67 6.82 -2.23 0.68
N LYS A 68 6.31 -3.35 1.15
CA LYS A 68 6.21 -4.56 0.33
C LYS A 68 4.95 -5.33 0.71
N ILE A 69 4.29 -5.90 -0.30
CA ILE A 69 3.11 -6.72 -0.10
C ILE A 69 3.47 -7.95 0.76
N THR A 70 2.56 -8.32 1.66
CA THR A 70 2.70 -9.51 2.49
C THR A 70 2.04 -10.71 1.80
N GLU A 71 2.21 -11.93 2.37
CA GLU A 71 1.51 -13.09 1.87
C GLU A 71 -0.02 -12.92 1.93
N PRO A 72 -0.62 -12.46 3.05
CA PRO A 72 -2.04 -12.13 3.05
C PRO A 72 -2.42 -11.09 2.00
N GLY A 73 -1.56 -10.10 1.75
CA GLY A 73 -1.78 -9.11 0.70
C GLY A 73 -1.79 -9.73 -0.69
N ILE A 74 -0.87 -10.67 -0.94
CA ILE A 74 -0.83 -11.40 -2.21
C ILE A 74 -2.12 -12.21 -2.41
N ASN A 75 -2.60 -12.86 -1.37
CA ASN A 75 -3.84 -13.63 -1.43
C ASN A 75 -5.04 -12.72 -1.73
N LEU A 76 -5.08 -11.55 -1.10
CA LEU A 76 -6.12 -10.56 -1.40
C LEU A 76 -6.03 -10.09 -2.86
N LEU A 77 -4.82 -9.78 -3.33
CA LEU A 77 -4.62 -9.34 -4.71
C LEU A 77 -5.13 -10.38 -5.71
N LYS A 78 -4.88 -11.66 -5.46
CA LYS A 78 -5.40 -12.74 -6.31
C LYS A 78 -6.92 -12.77 -6.34
N LEU A 79 -7.57 -12.51 -5.20
CA LEU A 79 -9.03 -12.50 -5.12
C LEU A 79 -9.64 -11.33 -5.89
N ILE A 80 -9.08 -10.13 -5.73
CA ILE A 80 -9.66 -8.93 -6.34
C ILE A 80 -9.25 -8.74 -7.80
N SER A 81 -8.26 -9.48 -8.29
CA SER A 81 -7.83 -9.42 -9.69
C SER A 81 -8.52 -10.44 -10.59
N LYS A 82 -9.31 -11.32 -10.02
CA LYS A 82 -10.04 -12.30 -10.81
C LYS A 82 -11.18 -11.63 -11.62
N PRO A 83 -11.38 -12.02 -12.88
CA PRO A 83 -12.50 -11.52 -13.67
C PRO A 83 -13.84 -11.97 -13.13
#